data_36393b9e8dc2240570ff455fd7d0504d
#
_entry.id   36393b9e8dc2240570ff455fd7d0504d
#
_cell.length_a   1.000
_cell.length_b   1.000
_cell.length_c   1.000
_cell.angle_alpha   90.00
_cell.angle_beta   90.00
_cell.angle_gamma   90.00
#
_symmetry.space_group_name_H-M   'P 1'
#
loop_
_entity.id
_entity.type
_entity.pdbx_description
1 polymer ?
#
loop_
_entity_poly.entity_id
_entity_poly.type
_entity_poly.pdbx_seq_one_letter_code
_entity_poly.pdbx_strand_id
1 'polypeptide(L)' 'SNQTELSLNNGDSIFFSYETPVAGFASGVGHFKTSTWYSSTTSRHINKYFKHIDSNNITTVDDAFIVSRCNYDLQGVG' A
#
# COMPACT_ATOMS: atom_id res chain seq x y z
N SER A 1 13.22 10.45 -1.50
CA SER A 1 12.95 9.90 -0.19
C SER A 1 12.66 8.40 -0.29
N ASN A 2 12.75 7.71 0.84
CA ASN A 2 12.58 6.26 0.88
C ASN A 2 11.12 5.84 1.05
N GLN A 3 10.23 6.79 1.18
CA GLN A 3 8.81 6.53 1.40
C GLN A 3 8.00 7.45 0.50
N THR A 4 7.03 6.89 -0.21
CA THR A 4 6.21 7.65 -1.15
C THR A 4 4.79 7.15 -1.10
N GLU A 5 3.83 8.05 -1.08
CA GLU A 5 2.42 7.68 -1.22
C GLU A 5 1.91 8.21 -2.56
N LEU A 6 1.29 7.34 -3.33
CA LEU A 6 0.71 7.66 -4.63
C LEU A 6 -0.81 7.66 -4.50
N SER A 7 -1.45 8.77 -4.85
CA SER A 7 -2.91 8.85 -4.89
C SER A 7 -3.39 8.50 -6.30
N LEU A 8 -4.35 7.60 -6.39
CA LEU A 8 -4.88 7.13 -7.66
C LEU A 8 -6.13 7.90 -8.05
N ASN A 9 -6.50 7.83 -9.33
CA ASN A 9 -7.65 8.56 -9.87
C ASN A 9 -8.96 8.20 -9.20
N ASN A 10 -9.09 6.97 -8.71
CA ASN A 10 -10.33 6.49 -8.08
C ASN A 10 -10.40 6.78 -6.59
N GLY A 11 -9.45 7.54 -6.03
CA GLY A 11 -9.43 7.87 -4.62
C GLY A 11 -8.65 6.88 -3.76
N ASP A 12 -8.15 5.79 -4.33
CA ASP A 12 -7.30 4.84 -3.63
C ASP A 12 -5.91 5.43 -3.47
N SER A 13 -5.09 4.82 -2.61
CA SER A 13 -3.70 5.22 -2.46
C SER A 13 -2.82 4.01 -2.30
N ILE A 14 -1.57 4.15 -2.74
CA ILE A 14 -0.55 3.10 -2.63
C ILE A 14 0.66 3.70 -1.94
N PHE A 15 1.17 3.00 -0.94
CA PHE A 15 2.34 3.42 -0.20
C PHE A 15 3.54 2.56 -0.61
N PHE A 16 4.64 3.23 -0.95
CA PHE A 16 5.87 2.58 -1.39
C PHE A 16 6.93 2.71 -0.32
N SER A 17 7.62 1.61 -0.05
CA SER A 17 8.87 1.62 0.71
C SER A 17 9.98 1.42 -0.31
N TYR A 18 10.82 2.45 -0.47
CA TYR A 18 11.77 2.50 -1.59
C TYR A 18 10.96 2.46 -2.89
N GLU A 19 11.18 1.47 -3.74
CA GLU A 19 10.45 1.36 -5.01
C GLU A 19 9.40 0.25 -4.99
N THR A 20 9.13 -0.32 -3.82
CA THR A 20 8.24 -1.46 -3.69
C THR A 20 6.90 -1.03 -3.07
N PRO A 21 5.76 -1.30 -3.73
CA PRO A 21 4.46 -1.01 -3.13
C PRO A 21 4.17 -2.04 -2.05
N VAL A 22 3.87 -1.57 -0.82
CA VAL A 22 3.75 -2.46 0.33
C VAL A 22 2.48 -2.23 1.13
N ALA A 23 1.73 -1.16 0.90
CA ALA A 23 0.56 -0.85 1.69
C ALA A 23 -0.31 0.15 0.94
N GLY A 24 -1.47 0.49 1.51
CA GLY A 24 -2.31 1.52 0.94
C GLY A 24 -3.74 1.47 1.44
N PHE A 25 -4.61 2.08 0.65
CA PHE A 25 -6.06 2.10 0.89
C PHE A 25 -6.77 1.85 -0.43
N ALA A 26 -7.76 0.95 -0.40
CA ALA A 26 -8.57 0.67 -1.58
C ALA A 26 -10.03 0.61 -1.19
N SER A 27 -10.88 1.22 -2.01
CA SER A 27 -12.33 1.20 -1.81
C SER A 27 -12.82 -0.25 -1.79
N GLY A 28 -13.64 -0.60 -0.81
CA GLY A 28 -14.16 -1.95 -0.66
C GLY A 28 -13.25 -2.89 0.14
N VAL A 29 -11.99 -2.51 0.33
CA VAL A 29 -11.03 -3.29 1.12
C VAL A 29 -10.64 -2.54 2.38
N GLY A 30 -10.47 -1.23 2.28
CA GLY A 30 -9.97 -0.40 3.37
C GLY A 30 -8.45 -0.32 3.34
N HIS A 31 -7.87 -0.11 4.51
CA HIS A 31 -6.41 -0.07 4.63
C HIS A 31 -5.85 -1.47 4.47
N PHE A 32 -4.74 -1.59 3.73
CA PHE A 32 -4.12 -2.89 3.51
C PHE A 32 -2.61 -2.81 3.58
N LYS A 33 -1.97 -3.93 3.88
CA LYS A 33 -0.52 -4.05 3.89
C LYS A 33 -0.12 -5.41 3.35
N THR A 34 1.12 -5.49 2.86
CA THR A 34 1.64 -6.74 2.31
C THR A 34 1.80 -7.81 3.38
N SER A 35 1.58 -9.07 2.98
CA SER A 35 1.89 -10.22 3.82
C SER A 35 3.37 -10.60 3.73
N THR A 36 4.11 -10.04 2.78
CA THR A 36 5.52 -10.36 2.56
C THR A 36 6.40 -9.54 3.51
N TRP A 37 7.36 -10.21 4.14
CA TRP A 37 8.40 -9.52 4.90
C TRP A 37 9.55 -9.17 3.94
N TYR A 38 9.88 -7.90 3.82
CA TYR A 38 10.98 -7.45 2.96
C TYR A 38 12.23 -7.14 3.76
N SER A 39 12.10 -6.33 4.80
CA SER A 39 13.23 -5.95 5.64
C SER A 39 12.68 -5.28 6.90
N SER A 40 13.54 -5.15 7.92
CA SER A 40 13.13 -4.43 9.13
C SER A 40 12.87 -2.96 8.83
N THR A 41 13.59 -2.37 7.88
CA THR A 41 13.37 -0.98 7.49
C THR A 41 12.00 -0.80 6.84
N THR A 42 11.62 -1.70 5.91
CA THR A 42 10.30 -1.64 5.28
C THR A 42 9.21 -1.83 6.31
N SER A 43 9.39 -2.74 7.27
CA SER A 43 8.42 -2.94 8.35
C SER A 43 8.23 -1.66 9.17
N ARG A 44 9.31 -0.95 9.47
CA ARG A 44 9.22 0.34 10.17
C ARG A 44 8.49 1.38 9.33
N HIS A 45 8.72 1.41 8.01
CA HIS A 45 8.01 2.33 7.12
C HIS A 45 6.50 2.06 7.17
N ILE A 46 6.09 0.80 7.09
CA ILE A 46 4.68 0.43 7.14
C ILE A 46 4.06 0.81 8.47
N ASN A 47 4.74 0.52 9.57
CA ASN A 47 4.24 0.84 10.90
C ASN A 47 4.09 2.35 11.09
N LYS A 48 5.01 3.13 10.56
CA LYS A 48 4.92 4.58 10.61
C LYS A 48 3.75 5.10 9.77
N TYR A 49 3.55 4.51 8.60
CA TYR A 49 2.46 4.89 7.70
C TYR A 49 1.10 4.69 8.38
N PHE A 50 0.97 3.61 9.12
CA PHE A 50 -0.29 3.26 9.80
C PHE A 50 -0.31 3.62 11.29
N LYS A 51 0.56 4.53 11.75
CA LYS A 51 0.71 4.72 13.19
C LYS A 51 -0.56 5.19 13.89
N HIS A 52 -1.49 5.78 13.17
CA HIS A 52 -2.77 6.25 13.73
C HIS A 52 -3.93 5.35 13.36
N ILE A 53 -3.67 4.20 12.73
CA ILE A 53 -4.70 3.26 12.30
C ILE A 53 -4.64 2.03 13.17
N ASP A 54 -5.80 1.62 13.73
CA ASP A 54 -5.87 0.40 14.52
C ASP A 54 -5.53 -0.79 13.64
N SER A 55 -4.67 -1.68 14.13
CA SER A 55 -4.24 -2.86 13.37
C SER A 55 -5.42 -3.75 12.98
N ASN A 56 -6.50 -3.73 13.75
CA ASN A 56 -7.71 -4.49 13.41
C ASN A 56 -8.39 -3.96 12.16
N ASN A 57 -8.07 -2.74 11.74
CA ASN A 57 -8.63 -2.11 10.55
C ASN A 57 -7.70 -2.19 9.36
N ILE A 58 -6.63 -2.98 9.45
CA ILE A 58 -5.66 -3.15 8.37
C ILE A 58 -5.73 -4.59 7.88
N THR A 59 -6.03 -4.76 6.60
CA THR A 59 -6.13 -6.08 5.98
C THR A 59 -4.78 -6.46 5.41
N THR A 60 -4.34 -7.70 5.67
CA THR A 60 -3.11 -8.23 5.09
C THR A 60 -3.44 -8.86 3.75
N VAL A 61 -2.70 -8.49 2.71
CA VAL A 61 -2.94 -8.94 1.33
C VAL A 61 -1.63 -9.42 0.71
N ASP A 62 -1.72 -10.18 -0.39
CA ASP A 62 -0.52 -10.59 -1.10
C ASP A 62 -0.04 -9.48 -2.04
N ASP A 63 1.20 -9.63 -2.51
CA ASP A 63 1.81 -8.62 -3.37
C ASP A 63 1.10 -8.49 -4.71
N ALA A 64 0.53 -9.57 -5.22
CA ALA A 64 -0.20 -9.53 -6.48
C ALA A 64 -1.39 -8.57 -6.40
N PHE A 65 -2.08 -8.57 -5.25
CA PHE A 65 -3.19 -7.62 -5.05
C PHE A 65 -2.68 -6.18 -5.13
N ILE A 66 -1.56 -5.88 -4.45
CA ILE A 66 -1.03 -4.53 -4.41
C ILE A 66 -0.58 -4.07 -5.79
N VAL A 67 0.13 -4.94 -6.50
CA VAL A 67 0.59 -4.63 -7.86
C VAL A 67 -0.60 -4.38 -8.79
N SER A 68 -1.67 -5.17 -8.65
CA SER A 68 -2.85 -4.98 -9.49
C SER A 68 -3.49 -3.62 -9.26
N ARG A 69 -3.44 -3.11 -8.02
CA ARG A 69 -3.97 -1.78 -7.71
C ARG A 69 -3.11 -0.68 -8.32
N CYS A 70 -1.79 -0.84 -8.31
CA CYS A 70 -0.91 0.11 -8.97
C CYS A 70 -1.19 0.18 -10.47
N ASN A 71 -1.34 -0.97 -11.11
CA ASN A 71 -1.57 -1.04 -12.55
C ASN A 71 -2.95 -0.54 -12.95
N TYR A 72 -3.91 -0.59 -12.03
CA TYR A 72 -5.27 -0.16 -12.30
C TYR A 72 -5.30 1.29 -12.82
N ASP A 73 -4.58 2.18 -12.16
CA ASP A 73 -4.60 3.60 -12.54
C ASP A 73 -3.97 3.80 -13.92
N LEU A 74 -2.90 3.07 -14.20
CA LEU A 74 -2.26 3.14 -15.51
C LEU A 74 -3.20 2.64 -16.60
N GLN A 75 -3.93 1.57 -16.35
CA GLN A 75 -4.90 1.03 -17.30
C GLN A 75 -6.05 1.99 -17.51
N GLY A 76 -6.45 2.70 -16.45
CA GLY A 76 -7.53 3.67 -16.55
C GLY A 76 -7.18 4.88 -17.39
N VAL A 77 -5.89 5.16 -17.53
CA VAL A 77 -5.42 6.28 -18.35
C VAL A 77 -5.38 5.90 -19.83
N GLY A 78 -5.08 4.65 -20.10
CA GLY A 78 -5.04 4.16 -21.49
C GLY A 78 -6.41 3.92 -22.08
#